data_779b3f794ba92f1ea5e1f478b916eb95
#
_entry.id   779b3f794ba92f1ea5e1f478b916eb95
#
_cell.length_a   1.000
_cell.length_b   1.000
_cell.length_c   1.000
_cell.angle_alpha   90.00
_cell.angle_beta   90.00
_cell.angle_gamma   90.00
#
_symmetry.space_group_name_H-M   'P 1'
#
loop_
_entity.id
_entity.type
_entity.pdbx_description
1 polymer ?
#
loop_
_entity_poly.entity_id
_entity_poly.type
_entity_poly.pdbx_seq_one_letter_code
_entity_poly.pdbx_strand_id
1 'polypeptide(L)'
;MMNIVPATGSSLADEYDRLGVLHIRSLLSAEEVAEIRDAFMDQVAKDRSVGYDDGVPEDDPLKLYPRFVHPHRRVDLAVGRLSRRWMLDPRIVGRVTEMIGPVFAAQSMFYFKPPSARGQAMHQDNLFLQAHPETCIAAWIAIDDCDGENGGLKVVPGSHRYELVCPEEADESESFTNAEIKLPEGMIAEQTELKAGDVLFFHGSMAHGSGPNRSTNRFRRSLIFHYVPQSSTEIARFYNPLLTPGGEEVTVTDAADGGACGEGWVQTGPH
;
A
#
# COMPACT_ATOMS: atom_id res chain seq x y z
N MET A 1 11.75 8.57 17.43
CA MET A 1 11.36 9.11 16.10
C MET A 1 12.35 8.56 15.09
N MET A 2 11.89 7.72 14.21
CA MET A 2 12.73 7.05 13.22
C MET A 2 13.20 8.06 12.16
N ASN A 3 14.49 8.11 11.90
CA ASN A 3 15.05 8.93 10.83
C ASN A 3 15.13 8.08 9.55
N ILE A 4 14.04 8.04 8.79
CA ILE A 4 13.93 7.31 7.50
C ILE A 4 14.39 8.20 6.32
N VAL A 5 15.00 9.33 6.62
CA VAL A 5 15.56 10.23 5.60
C VAL A 5 16.96 9.72 5.24
N PRO A 6 17.33 9.67 3.94
CA PRO A 6 18.64 9.22 3.53
C PRO A 6 19.77 9.92 4.29
N ALA A 7 20.78 9.16 4.72
CA ALA A 7 21.97 9.74 5.33
C ALA A 7 22.70 10.60 4.29
N THR A 8 23.38 11.64 4.75
CA THR A 8 24.13 12.53 3.87
C THR A 8 25.21 11.75 3.13
N GLY A 9 25.06 11.61 1.80
CA GLY A 9 26.05 10.96 0.93
C GLY A 9 25.72 9.52 0.51
N SER A 10 24.63 8.88 1.04
CA SER A 10 24.15 7.59 0.52
C SER A 10 23.15 7.80 -0.63
N SER A 11 23.12 6.86 -1.59
CA SER A 11 22.10 6.84 -2.63
C SER A 11 20.75 6.39 -2.06
N LEU A 12 19.64 6.70 -2.75
CA LEU A 12 18.31 6.18 -2.38
C LEU A 12 18.28 4.64 -2.40
N ALA A 13 18.96 4.03 -3.38
CA ALA A 13 19.07 2.57 -3.49
C ALA A 13 19.76 1.96 -2.27
N ASP A 14 20.90 2.51 -1.83
CA ASP A 14 21.65 2.00 -0.68
C ASP A 14 20.82 2.08 0.61
N GLU A 15 20.11 3.19 0.83
CA GLU A 15 19.27 3.36 2.02
C GLU A 15 18.03 2.46 1.98
N TYR A 16 17.42 2.32 0.80
CA TYR A 16 16.30 1.41 0.61
C TYR A 16 16.73 -0.05 0.83
N ASP A 17 17.87 -0.47 0.29
CA ASP A 17 18.43 -1.81 0.54
C ASP A 17 18.71 -2.03 2.03
N ARG A 18 19.20 -1.02 2.73
CA ARG A 18 19.53 -1.10 4.16
C ARG A 18 18.31 -1.18 5.06
N LEU A 19 17.27 -0.37 4.79
CA LEU A 19 16.11 -0.19 5.69
C LEU A 19 14.86 -0.92 5.20
N GLY A 20 14.73 -1.15 3.88
CA GLY A 20 13.49 -1.60 3.25
C GLY A 20 12.40 -0.53 3.19
N VAL A 21 12.69 0.70 3.63
CA VAL A 21 11.74 1.81 3.69
C VAL A 21 12.42 3.15 3.54
N LEU A 22 11.80 4.07 2.79
CA LEU A 22 12.24 5.45 2.63
C LEU A 22 11.07 6.43 2.72
N HIS A 23 11.29 7.55 3.39
CA HIS A 23 10.33 8.65 3.49
C HIS A 23 10.81 9.82 2.61
N ILE A 24 10.04 10.14 1.58
CA ILE A 24 10.24 11.32 0.74
C ILE A 24 9.20 12.37 1.12
N ARG A 25 9.67 13.49 1.65
CA ARG A 25 8.81 14.57 2.14
C ARG A 25 8.32 15.43 0.98
N SER A 26 7.06 15.85 1.07
CA SER A 26 6.43 16.84 0.16
C SER A 26 6.65 16.51 -1.32
N LEU A 27 6.52 15.23 -1.70
CA LEU A 27 6.61 14.82 -3.09
C LEU A 27 5.41 15.35 -3.89
N LEU A 28 4.25 15.45 -3.25
CA LEU A 28 3.04 16.06 -3.79
C LEU A 28 2.80 17.43 -3.13
N SER A 29 2.28 18.38 -3.90
CA SER A 29 1.85 19.68 -3.38
C SER A 29 0.51 19.57 -2.64
N ALA A 30 0.16 20.61 -1.89
CA ALA A 30 -1.11 20.67 -1.16
C ALA A 30 -2.32 20.65 -2.13
N GLU A 31 -2.19 21.28 -3.30
CA GLU A 31 -3.22 21.31 -4.34
C GLU A 31 -3.43 19.92 -4.95
N GLU A 32 -2.34 19.19 -5.22
CA GLU A 32 -2.38 17.82 -5.75
C GLU A 32 -3.01 16.85 -4.76
N VAL A 33 -2.67 16.99 -3.48
CA VAL A 33 -3.30 16.22 -2.39
C VAL A 33 -4.80 16.53 -2.28
N ALA A 34 -5.17 17.82 -2.38
CA ALA A 34 -6.57 18.23 -2.35
C ALA A 34 -7.36 17.65 -3.54
N GLU A 35 -6.79 17.68 -4.76
CA GLU A 35 -7.40 17.08 -5.94
C GLU A 35 -7.71 15.59 -5.71
N ILE A 36 -6.73 14.82 -5.19
CA ILE A 36 -6.91 13.40 -4.92
C ILE A 36 -8.00 13.19 -3.86
N ARG A 37 -7.89 13.88 -2.74
CA ARG A 37 -8.85 13.78 -1.62
C ARG A 37 -10.28 14.04 -2.09
N ASP A 38 -10.47 15.17 -2.76
CA ASP A 38 -11.80 15.65 -3.14
C ASP A 38 -12.43 14.74 -4.20
N ALA A 39 -11.65 14.24 -5.16
CA ALA A 39 -12.13 13.28 -6.15
C ALA A 39 -12.67 11.98 -5.52
N PHE A 40 -11.97 11.41 -4.54
CA PHE A 40 -12.42 10.19 -3.86
C PHE A 40 -13.58 10.45 -2.90
N MET A 41 -13.60 11.60 -2.21
CA MET A 41 -14.76 12.02 -1.40
C MET A 41 -16.01 12.21 -2.25
N ASP A 42 -15.89 12.88 -3.40
CA ASP A 42 -16.97 13.05 -4.35
C ASP A 42 -17.49 11.72 -4.90
N GLN A 43 -16.59 10.77 -5.19
CA GLN A 43 -16.98 9.45 -5.67
C GLN A 43 -17.80 8.70 -4.62
N VAL A 44 -17.37 8.71 -3.36
CA VAL A 44 -18.11 8.08 -2.25
C VAL A 44 -19.47 8.74 -2.04
N ALA A 45 -19.54 10.06 -2.16
CA ALA A 45 -20.79 10.80 -2.02
C ALA A 45 -21.78 10.49 -3.15
N LYS A 46 -21.30 10.27 -4.38
CA LYS A 46 -22.11 9.96 -5.56
C LYS A 46 -22.52 8.48 -5.62
N ASP A 47 -21.55 7.61 -5.49
CA ASP A 47 -21.73 6.16 -5.58
C ASP A 47 -20.58 5.43 -4.89
N ARG A 48 -20.83 4.91 -3.70
CA ARG A 48 -19.88 4.12 -2.92
C ARG A 48 -19.80 2.66 -3.36
N SER A 49 -20.78 2.16 -4.12
CA SER A 49 -20.83 0.75 -4.54
C SER A 49 -19.70 0.35 -5.48
N VAL A 50 -18.98 1.33 -6.04
CA VAL A 50 -17.76 1.09 -6.83
C VAL A 50 -16.52 0.79 -5.98
N GLY A 51 -16.61 0.98 -4.67
CA GLY A 51 -15.59 0.58 -3.71
C GLY A 51 -15.70 -0.91 -3.34
N TYR A 52 -14.65 -1.41 -2.71
CA TYR A 52 -14.57 -2.78 -2.21
C TYR A 52 -14.92 -2.80 -0.72
N ASP A 53 -16.05 -3.40 -0.38
CA ASP A 53 -16.56 -3.47 1.01
C ASP A 53 -16.91 -4.88 1.47
N ASP A 54 -16.36 -5.90 0.80
CA ASP A 54 -16.66 -7.29 1.07
C ASP A 54 -16.34 -7.66 2.53
N GLY A 55 -17.34 -8.22 3.22
CA GLY A 55 -17.21 -8.61 4.63
C GLY A 55 -17.20 -7.47 5.65
N VAL A 56 -17.41 -6.20 5.26
CA VAL A 56 -17.48 -5.09 6.20
C VAL A 56 -18.85 -5.07 6.90
N PRO A 57 -18.94 -5.12 8.26
CA PRO A 57 -20.18 -5.02 9.01
C PRO A 57 -20.95 -3.72 8.72
N GLU A 58 -22.28 -3.75 8.81
CA GLU A 58 -23.14 -2.59 8.50
C GLU A 58 -22.93 -1.40 9.44
N ASP A 59 -22.48 -1.64 10.67
CA ASP A 59 -22.19 -0.63 11.70
C ASP A 59 -20.72 -0.17 11.68
N ASP A 60 -19.87 -0.76 10.86
CA ASP A 60 -18.48 -0.33 10.72
C ASP A 60 -18.40 0.98 9.92
N PRO A 61 -17.62 1.99 10.37
CA PRO A 61 -17.40 3.23 9.63
C PRO A 61 -16.89 3.03 8.20
N LEU A 62 -16.18 1.94 7.93
CA LEU A 62 -15.69 1.58 6.59
C LEU A 62 -16.82 1.23 5.60
N LYS A 63 -18.03 0.90 6.08
CA LYS A 63 -19.20 0.72 5.23
C LYS A 63 -19.62 2.00 4.52
N LEU A 64 -19.40 3.15 5.16
CA LEU A 64 -19.63 4.47 4.57
C LEU A 64 -18.46 4.94 3.69
N TYR A 65 -17.27 4.42 3.94
CA TYR A 65 -16.03 4.80 3.27
C TYR A 65 -15.27 3.55 2.77
N PRO A 66 -15.78 2.88 1.72
CA PRO A 66 -15.21 1.63 1.24
C PRO A 66 -13.80 1.85 0.69
N ARG A 67 -13.00 0.80 0.72
CA ARG A 67 -11.70 0.78 0.06
C ARG A 67 -11.88 0.77 -1.46
N PHE A 68 -11.01 1.46 -2.18
CA PHE A 68 -10.92 1.32 -3.63
C PHE A 68 -9.72 0.45 -3.95
N VAL A 69 -9.97 -0.68 -4.58
CA VAL A 69 -8.95 -1.62 -5.03
C VAL A 69 -8.92 -1.61 -6.55
N HIS A 70 -7.74 -1.46 -7.13
CA HIS A 70 -7.52 -1.29 -8.57
C HIS A 70 -8.34 -0.16 -9.23
N PRO A 71 -8.53 1.01 -8.60
CA PRO A 71 -9.29 2.09 -9.23
C PRO A 71 -8.72 2.48 -10.60
N HIS A 72 -7.40 2.39 -10.83
CA HIS A 72 -6.75 2.70 -12.12
C HIS A 72 -7.32 1.91 -13.31
N ARG A 73 -8.00 0.78 -13.07
CA ARG A 73 -8.67 -0.01 -14.11
C ARG A 73 -10.04 0.54 -14.50
N ARG A 74 -10.63 1.39 -13.68
CA ARG A 74 -11.93 2.02 -13.89
C ARG A 74 -11.77 3.39 -14.55
N VAL A 75 -11.20 3.43 -15.76
CA VAL A 75 -10.97 4.67 -16.53
C VAL A 75 -12.26 5.37 -16.96
N ASP A 76 -13.40 4.69 -16.86
CA ASP A 76 -14.74 5.27 -16.96
C ASP A 76 -15.03 6.26 -15.83
N LEU A 77 -14.46 6.09 -14.66
CA LEU A 77 -14.61 6.95 -13.48
C LEU A 77 -13.51 8.03 -13.41
N ALA A 78 -13.84 9.17 -12.79
CA ALA A 78 -12.86 10.23 -12.54
C ALA A 78 -11.73 9.77 -11.63
N VAL A 79 -12.05 9.06 -10.55
CA VAL A 79 -11.07 8.48 -9.62
C VAL A 79 -10.17 7.44 -10.29
N GLY A 80 -10.69 6.72 -11.29
CA GLY A 80 -9.90 5.74 -12.04
C GLY A 80 -8.85 6.40 -12.93
N ARG A 81 -9.25 7.42 -13.70
CA ARG A 81 -8.31 8.23 -14.52
C ARG A 81 -7.27 8.92 -13.65
N LEU A 82 -7.71 9.47 -12.51
CA LEU A 82 -6.83 10.12 -11.54
C LEU A 82 -5.81 9.12 -10.96
N SER A 83 -6.26 7.95 -10.52
CA SER A 83 -5.38 6.91 -10.00
C SER A 83 -4.38 6.43 -11.03
N ARG A 84 -4.79 6.23 -12.29
CA ARG A 84 -3.89 5.84 -13.38
C ARG A 84 -2.85 6.93 -13.67
N ARG A 85 -3.25 8.20 -13.67
CA ARG A 85 -2.32 9.33 -13.85
C ARG A 85 -1.25 9.35 -12.76
N TRP A 86 -1.64 9.24 -11.49
CA TRP A 86 -0.72 9.26 -10.37
C TRP A 86 0.16 8.01 -10.28
N MET A 87 -0.39 6.84 -10.60
CA MET A 87 0.34 5.58 -10.66
C MET A 87 1.49 5.63 -11.68
N LEU A 88 1.34 6.41 -12.74
CA LEU A 88 2.33 6.58 -13.80
C LEU A 88 3.06 7.94 -13.74
N ASP A 89 2.90 8.70 -12.64
CA ASP A 89 3.58 10.00 -12.48
C ASP A 89 5.10 9.83 -12.47
N PRO A 90 5.83 10.55 -13.35
CA PRO A 90 7.28 10.37 -13.48
C PRO A 90 8.06 10.61 -12.18
N ARG A 91 7.55 11.42 -11.26
CA ARG A 91 8.19 11.68 -9.97
C ARG A 91 8.15 10.44 -9.08
N ILE A 92 7.03 9.70 -9.08
CA ILE A 92 6.86 8.46 -8.31
C ILE A 92 7.62 7.33 -8.98
N VAL A 93 7.36 7.09 -10.28
CA VAL A 93 8.02 6.04 -11.07
C VAL A 93 9.54 6.23 -11.08
N GLY A 94 10.02 7.49 -11.19
CA GLY A 94 11.44 7.82 -11.15
C GLY A 94 12.09 7.40 -9.82
N ARG A 95 11.46 7.69 -8.67
CA ARG A 95 11.98 7.26 -7.35
C ARG A 95 12.00 5.75 -7.20
N VAL A 96 10.93 5.08 -7.66
CA VAL A 96 10.90 3.61 -7.64
C VAL A 96 12.01 3.04 -8.53
N THR A 97 12.20 3.59 -9.72
CA THR A 97 13.27 3.16 -10.65
C THR A 97 14.67 3.40 -10.08
N GLU A 98 14.88 4.51 -9.35
CA GLU A 98 16.16 4.76 -8.66
C GLU A 98 16.46 3.71 -7.58
N MET A 99 15.43 3.14 -6.93
CA MET A 99 15.58 2.16 -5.85
C MET A 99 15.73 0.71 -6.36
N ILE A 100 14.91 0.29 -7.33
CA ILE A 100 14.83 -1.13 -7.75
C ILE A 100 15.01 -1.35 -9.25
N GLY A 101 15.40 -0.33 -10.03
CA GLY A 101 15.52 -0.43 -11.48
C GLY A 101 14.19 -0.29 -12.22
N PRO A 102 14.13 -0.62 -13.53
CA PRO A 102 12.93 -0.49 -14.34
C PRO A 102 11.76 -1.30 -13.80
N VAL A 103 10.53 -0.73 -13.81
CA VAL A 103 9.36 -1.32 -13.16
C VAL A 103 8.14 -1.38 -14.07
N PHE A 104 7.23 -2.29 -13.71
CA PHE A 104 5.81 -2.27 -14.08
C PHE A 104 4.98 -1.82 -12.88
N ALA A 105 3.90 -1.08 -13.13
CA ALA A 105 2.92 -0.74 -12.12
C ALA A 105 1.86 -1.85 -12.02
N ALA A 106 1.64 -2.37 -10.80
CA ALA A 106 0.83 -3.57 -10.57
C ALA A 106 -0.54 -3.27 -9.94
N GLN A 107 -0.58 -2.38 -8.94
CA GLN A 107 -1.80 -2.12 -8.17
C GLN A 107 -1.92 -0.65 -7.81
N SER A 108 -3.15 -0.15 -7.75
CA SER A 108 -3.51 1.07 -7.04
C SER A 108 -4.60 0.79 -6.03
N MET A 109 -4.55 1.51 -4.90
CA MET A 109 -5.57 1.46 -3.87
C MET A 109 -5.81 2.85 -3.29
N PHE A 110 -7.03 3.09 -2.82
CA PHE A 110 -7.31 4.25 -1.98
C PHE A 110 -8.04 3.81 -0.72
N TYR A 111 -7.47 4.15 0.42
CA TYR A 111 -8.00 3.76 1.71
C TYR A 111 -8.47 4.97 2.49
N PHE A 112 -9.69 4.85 3.00
CA PHE A 112 -10.21 5.71 4.05
C PHE A 112 -10.00 5.04 5.41
N LYS A 113 -9.66 5.85 6.40
CA LYS A 113 -9.73 5.47 7.81
C LYS A 113 -10.38 6.63 8.57
N PRO A 114 -11.72 6.71 8.59
CA PRO A 114 -12.44 7.69 9.37
C PRO A 114 -12.22 7.47 10.87
N PRO A 115 -12.61 8.43 11.75
CA PRO A 115 -12.64 8.21 13.18
C PRO A 115 -13.34 6.90 13.54
N SER A 116 -12.81 6.17 14.51
CA SER A 116 -13.26 4.85 14.99
C SER A 116 -13.09 3.68 14.00
N ALA A 117 -12.56 3.89 12.80
CA ALA A 117 -12.28 2.79 11.89
C ALA A 117 -11.13 1.93 12.42
N ARG A 118 -11.26 0.62 12.20
CA ARG A 118 -10.25 -0.38 12.56
C ARG A 118 -8.94 -0.19 11.80
N GLY A 119 -7.88 -0.78 12.31
CA GLY A 119 -6.57 -0.84 11.70
C GLY A 119 -6.47 -1.90 10.61
N GLN A 120 -5.25 -2.10 10.14
CA GLN A 120 -4.86 -3.23 9.32
C GLN A 120 -3.74 -3.97 10.08
N ALA A 121 -3.95 -5.26 10.32
CA ALA A 121 -2.99 -6.10 11.02
C ALA A 121 -1.62 -6.13 10.31
N MET A 122 -0.58 -6.52 11.03
CA MET A 122 0.77 -6.63 10.46
C MET A 122 0.80 -7.67 9.35
N HIS A 123 1.38 -7.31 8.20
CA HIS A 123 1.44 -8.14 7.01
C HIS A 123 2.67 -7.80 6.15
N GLN A 124 2.90 -8.58 5.12
CA GLN A 124 3.90 -8.35 4.08
C GLN A 124 3.17 -8.40 2.73
N ASP A 125 3.28 -7.33 1.93
CA ASP A 125 2.53 -7.20 0.67
C ASP A 125 2.80 -8.35 -0.32
N ASN A 126 4.04 -8.86 -0.34
CA ASN A 126 4.38 -9.91 -1.29
C ASN A 126 3.76 -11.28 -0.96
N LEU A 127 3.16 -11.47 0.21
CA LEU A 127 2.27 -12.61 0.47
C LEU A 127 1.06 -12.59 -0.45
N PHE A 128 0.60 -11.40 -0.83
CA PHE A 128 -0.57 -11.19 -1.68
C PHE A 128 -0.20 -11.02 -3.15
N LEU A 129 0.81 -10.20 -3.44
CA LEU A 129 1.23 -9.95 -4.82
C LEU A 129 1.95 -11.16 -5.42
N GLN A 130 2.72 -11.88 -4.62
CA GLN A 130 3.49 -13.07 -5.06
C GLN A 130 4.37 -12.78 -6.29
N ALA A 131 4.94 -11.58 -6.34
CA ALA A 131 5.86 -11.21 -7.41
C ALA A 131 7.17 -11.99 -7.27
N HIS A 132 7.67 -12.56 -8.38
CA HIS A 132 8.86 -13.41 -8.42
C HIS A 132 9.63 -13.20 -9.74
N PRO A 133 10.97 -13.26 -9.75
CA PRO A 133 11.90 -13.55 -8.63
C PRO A 133 12.07 -12.40 -7.65
N GLU A 134 11.64 -11.22 -8.03
CA GLU A 134 11.75 -10.02 -7.23
C GLU A 134 10.40 -9.68 -6.59
N THR A 135 10.45 -9.08 -5.41
CA THR A 135 9.26 -8.60 -4.71
C THR A 135 8.75 -7.27 -5.27
N CYS A 136 7.58 -6.84 -4.79
CA CYS A 136 7.06 -5.51 -5.08
C CYS A 136 7.70 -4.41 -4.21
N ILE A 137 7.48 -3.16 -4.62
CA ILE A 137 7.68 -1.95 -3.82
C ILE A 137 6.36 -1.18 -3.75
N ALA A 138 5.99 -0.75 -2.56
CA ALA A 138 4.84 0.13 -2.35
C ALA A 138 5.27 1.60 -2.36
N ALA A 139 4.44 2.46 -2.95
CA ALA A 139 4.47 3.91 -2.79
C ALA A 139 3.18 4.34 -2.06
N TRP A 140 3.29 4.63 -0.77
CA TRP A 140 2.18 5.00 0.09
C TRP A 140 2.14 6.52 0.27
N ILE A 141 1.18 7.18 -0.33
CA ILE A 141 0.99 8.64 -0.34
C ILE A 141 0.07 9.04 0.80
N ALA A 142 0.54 9.88 1.71
CA ALA A 142 -0.28 10.47 2.76
C ALA A 142 -1.19 11.56 2.17
N ILE A 143 -2.50 11.37 2.26
CA ILE A 143 -3.51 12.36 1.85
C ILE A 143 -3.91 13.26 3.02
N ASP A 144 -3.73 12.80 4.24
CA ASP A 144 -3.86 13.55 5.48
C ASP A 144 -2.55 13.47 6.28
N ASP A 145 -2.36 14.37 7.23
CA ASP A 145 -1.34 14.22 8.26
C ASP A 145 -1.62 12.94 9.05
N CYS A 146 -0.63 12.07 9.13
CA CYS A 146 -0.75 10.72 9.71
C CYS A 146 0.19 10.54 10.90
N ASP A 147 -0.33 10.00 11.97
CA ASP A 147 0.41 9.64 13.18
C ASP A 147 -0.26 8.44 13.90
N GLY A 148 0.22 8.10 15.11
CA GLY A 148 -0.34 6.97 15.86
C GLY A 148 -1.77 7.18 16.34
N GLU A 149 -2.25 8.42 16.49
CA GLU A 149 -3.60 8.70 16.94
C GLU A 149 -4.63 8.39 15.85
N ASN A 150 -4.37 8.82 14.60
CA ASN A 150 -5.32 8.59 13.50
C ASN A 150 -5.04 7.34 12.68
N GLY A 151 -4.24 6.42 13.21
CA GLY A 151 -3.98 5.13 12.61
C GLY A 151 -3.03 5.19 11.40
N GLY A 152 -1.97 6.00 11.50
CA GLY A 152 -0.86 6.02 10.57
C GLY A 152 -0.13 4.68 10.51
N LEU A 153 0.70 4.51 9.48
CA LEU A 153 1.47 3.29 9.27
C LEU A 153 2.45 3.00 10.41
N LYS A 154 2.59 1.71 10.70
CA LYS A 154 3.71 1.15 11.44
C LYS A 154 4.54 0.30 10.50
N VAL A 155 5.85 0.38 10.58
CA VAL A 155 6.79 -0.36 9.74
C VAL A 155 7.84 -1.03 10.63
N VAL A 156 8.42 -2.13 10.14
CA VAL A 156 9.50 -2.85 10.83
C VAL A 156 10.76 -2.76 9.96
N PRO A 157 11.61 -1.75 10.14
CA PRO A 157 12.79 -1.57 9.29
C PRO A 157 13.72 -2.77 9.35
N GLY A 158 14.25 -3.16 8.19
CA GLY A 158 15.13 -4.32 8.07
C GLY A 158 14.39 -5.66 7.98
N SER A 159 13.07 -5.72 8.25
CA SER A 159 12.31 -6.96 8.19
C SER A 159 12.17 -7.55 6.77
N HIS A 160 12.36 -6.74 5.74
CA HIS A 160 12.36 -7.17 4.35
C HIS A 160 13.45 -8.19 4.00
N ARG A 161 14.48 -8.32 4.86
CA ARG A 161 15.59 -9.28 4.70
C ARG A 161 15.28 -10.66 5.26
N TYR A 162 14.13 -10.82 5.93
CA TYR A 162 13.67 -12.10 6.43
C TYR A 162 12.69 -12.73 5.45
N GLU A 163 12.52 -14.04 5.58
CA GLU A 163 11.53 -14.79 4.80
C GLU A 163 10.12 -14.28 5.05
N LEU A 164 9.23 -14.53 4.11
CA LEU A 164 7.81 -14.26 4.27
C LEU A 164 7.25 -15.10 5.42
N VAL A 165 6.55 -14.44 6.34
CA VAL A 165 5.91 -15.09 7.49
C VAL A 165 4.47 -15.41 7.15
N CYS A 166 4.11 -16.70 7.26
CA CYS A 166 2.73 -17.11 7.01
C CYS A 166 1.80 -16.54 8.08
N PRO A 167 0.66 -15.94 7.67
CA PRO A 167 -0.22 -15.28 8.60
C PRO A 167 -1.01 -16.26 9.46
N GLU A 168 -1.35 -15.80 10.66
CA GLU A 168 -2.32 -16.42 11.57
C GLU A 168 -3.60 -15.55 11.57
N GLU A 169 -4.59 -15.92 12.40
CA GLU A 169 -5.83 -15.18 12.57
C GLU A 169 -5.58 -13.84 13.29
N ALA A 170 -6.08 -12.75 12.74
CA ALA A 170 -5.96 -11.41 13.31
C ALA A 170 -7.07 -11.11 14.32
N ASP A 171 -6.85 -10.15 15.21
CA ASP A 171 -7.88 -9.61 16.08
C ASP A 171 -8.86 -8.74 15.27
N GLU A 172 -10.06 -9.27 15.00
CA GLU A 172 -11.10 -8.60 14.23
C GLU A 172 -11.62 -7.32 14.90
N SER A 173 -11.42 -7.12 16.19
CA SER A 173 -11.80 -5.89 16.89
C SER A 173 -10.85 -4.72 16.57
N GLU A 174 -9.60 -5.00 16.30
CA GLU A 174 -8.54 -4.02 16.00
C GLU A 174 -8.25 -3.90 14.49
N SER A 175 -8.52 -4.96 13.71
CA SER A 175 -8.18 -5.06 12.29
C SER A 175 -9.39 -5.32 11.41
N PHE A 176 -9.44 -4.68 10.24
CA PHE A 176 -10.42 -5.02 9.18
C PHE A 176 -9.96 -6.19 8.30
N THR A 177 -8.72 -6.64 8.46
CA THR A 177 -8.20 -7.87 7.82
C THR A 177 -8.19 -8.99 8.82
N ASN A 178 -8.44 -10.22 8.35
CA ASN A 178 -8.52 -11.42 9.16
C ASN A 178 -7.18 -12.17 9.29
N ALA A 179 -6.10 -11.64 8.70
CA ALA A 179 -4.80 -12.27 8.69
C ALA A 179 -3.74 -11.34 9.28
N GLU A 180 -2.90 -11.86 10.17
CA GLU A 180 -1.81 -11.16 10.83
C GLU A 180 -0.53 -12.00 10.85
N ILE A 181 0.61 -11.38 10.54
CA ILE A 181 1.92 -12.03 10.73
C ILE A 181 2.46 -11.74 12.13
N LYS A 182 3.05 -12.74 12.77
CA LYS A 182 3.83 -12.53 13.99
C LYS A 182 5.23 -12.03 13.64
N LEU A 183 5.62 -10.93 14.26
CA LEU A 183 6.98 -10.40 14.08
C LEU A 183 8.01 -11.37 14.66
N PRO A 184 9.15 -11.59 13.98
CA PRO A 184 10.27 -12.32 14.55
C PRO A 184 10.73 -11.71 15.89
N GLU A 185 11.26 -12.55 16.76
CA GLU A 185 11.76 -12.12 18.08
C GLU A 185 12.79 -11.00 17.97
N GLY A 186 12.62 -9.95 18.78
CA GLY A 186 13.49 -8.78 18.78
C GLY A 186 13.15 -7.70 17.74
N MET A 187 12.21 -7.95 16.84
CA MET A 187 11.73 -6.93 15.91
C MET A 187 10.63 -6.08 16.53
N ILE A 188 10.69 -4.78 16.29
CA ILE A 188 9.73 -3.81 16.82
C ILE A 188 9.16 -2.98 15.68
N ALA A 189 7.83 -2.91 15.64
CA ALA A 189 7.15 -2.01 14.71
C ALA A 189 7.30 -0.55 15.19
N GLU A 190 7.77 0.30 14.30
CA GLU A 190 7.95 1.72 14.55
C GLU A 190 6.80 2.52 13.94
N GLN A 191 6.24 3.45 14.71
CA GLN A 191 5.20 4.36 14.24
C GLN A 191 5.81 5.40 13.29
N THR A 192 5.22 5.57 12.11
CA THR A 192 5.58 6.65 11.19
C THR A 192 4.76 7.91 11.49
N GLU A 193 5.36 9.08 11.23
CA GLU A 193 4.68 10.38 11.23
C GLU A 193 4.88 11.01 9.84
N LEU A 194 3.80 11.20 9.11
CA LEU A 194 3.79 11.72 7.74
C LEU A 194 2.91 12.96 7.65
N LYS A 195 3.32 13.90 6.83
CA LYS A 195 2.51 15.04 6.43
C LYS A 195 1.77 14.75 5.12
N ALA A 196 0.64 15.39 4.92
CA ALA A 196 -0.07 15.33 3.64
C ALA A 196 0.88 15.72 2.50
N GLY A 197 0.96 14.87 1.46
CA GLY A 197 1.90 15.03 0.34
C GLY A 197 3.24 14.30 0.51
N ASP A 198 3.53 13.74 1.68
CA ASP A 198 4.66 12.84 1.88
C ASP A 198 4.38 11.47 1.23
N VAL A 199 5.45 10.81 0.79
CA VAL A 199 5.37 9.45 0.26
C VAL A 199 6.34 8.54 1.03
N LEU A 200 5.80 7.43 1.54
CA LEU A 200 6.60 6.36 2.12
C LEU A 200 6.75 5.24 1.08
N PHE A 201 7.98 4.96 0.68
CA PHE A 201 8.30 3.83 -0.17
C PHE A 201 8.76 2.68 0.69
N PHE A 202 8.23 1.48 0.50
CA PHE A 202 8.66 0.33 1.27
C PHE A 202 8.60 -0.98 0.48
N HIS A 203 9.47 -1.89 0.86
CA HIS A 203 9.67 -3.19 0.23
C HIS A 203 8.48 -4.12 0.51
N GLY A 204 8.03 -4.87 -0.49
CA GLY A 204 6.87 -5.74 -0.37
C GLY A 204 7.01 -6.89 0.64
N SER A 205 8.25 -7.23 1.02
CA SER A 205 8.51 -8.20 2.10
C SER A 205 8.73 -7.53 3.47
N MET A 206 8.59 -6.20 3.57
CA MET A 206 8.66 -5.51 4.85
C MET A 206 7.39 -5.72 5.65
N ALA A 207 7.53 -6.13 6.91
CA ALA A 207 6.41 -6.21 7.83
C ALA A 207 5.90 -4.80 8.16
N HIS A 208 4.64 -4.56 7.92
CA HIS A 208 3.98 -3.29 8.19
C HIS A 208 2.49 -3.48 8.51
N GLY A 209 1.88 -2.44 9.04
CA GLY A 209 0.47 -2.45 9.41
C GLY A 209 0.03 -1.08 9.91
N SER A 210 -1.14 -0.98 10.50
CA SER A 210 -1.63 0.27 11.09
C SER A 210 -2.64 0.01 12.18
N GLY A 211 -2.60 0.81 13.26
CA GLY A 211 -3.60 0.76 14.31
C GLY A 211 -4.96 1.34 13.89
N PRO A 212 -5.98 1.19 14.72
CA PRO A 212 -7.25 1.89 14.55
C PRO A 212 -7.08 3.41 14.59
N ASN A 213 -8.03 4.12 14.00
CA ASN A 213 -8.13 5.57 14.14
C ASN A 213 -8.85 5.91 15.46
N ARG A 214 -8.08 6.33 16.46
CA ARG A 214 -8.60 6.71 17.79
C ARG A 214 -8.85 8.21 17.92
N SER A 215 -8.61 8.99 16.85
CA SER A 215 -8.94 10.41 16.84
C SER A 215 -10.45 10.64 16.75
N THR A 216 -10.91 11.78 17.22
CA THR A 216 -12.35 12.12 17.24
C THR A 216 -12.83 12.74 15.93
N ASN A 217 -11.94 13.35 15.13
CA ASN A 217 -12.31 14.19 13.99
C ASN A 217 -11.32 14.16 12.81
N ARG A 218 -10.27 13.34 12.88
CA ARG A 218 -9.24 13.27 11.84
C ARG A 218 -9.43 12.02 11.00
N PHE A 219 -9.50 12.18 9.68
CA PHE A 219 -9.33 11.07 8.76
C PHE A 219 -7.85 10.69 8.64
N ARG A 220 -7.61 9.47 8.20
CA ARG A 220 -6.36 9.04 7.61
C ARG A 220 -6.67 8.40 6.25
N ARG A 221 -6.45 9.16 5.18
CA ARG A 221 -6.62 8.69 3.80
C ARG A 221 -5.25 8.46 3.17
N SER A 222 -5.18 7.49 2.30
CA SER A 222 -3.95 7.16 1.57
C SER A 222 -4.25 6.71 0.16
N LEU A 223 -3.39 7.11 -0.78
CA LEU A 223 -3.35 6.57 -2.14
C LEU A 223 -2.09 5.72 -2.24
N ILE A 224 -2.24 4.46 -2.63
CA ILE A 224 -1.16 3.48 -2.60
C ILE A 224 -0.98 2.90 -3.99
N PHE A 225 0.28 2.73 -4.39
CA PHE A 225 0.65 2.04 -5.62
C PHE A 225 1.67 0.96 -5.32
N HIS A 226 1.53 -0.19 -5.99
CA HIS A 226 2.55 -1.23 -5.99
C HIS A 226 3.18 -1.35 -7.37
N TYR A 227 4.49 -1.48 -7.36
CA TYR A 227 5.29 -1.71 -8.55
C TYR A 227 6.11 -2.98 -8.38
N VAL A 228 6.38 -3.64 -9.49
CA VAL A 228 7.26 -4.81 -9.54
C VAL A 228 8.38 -4.55 -10.54
N PRO A 229 9.60 -5.07 -10.30
CA PRO A 229 10.67 -4.98 -11.30
C PRO A 229 10.24 -5.60 -12.64
N GLN A 230 10.72 -5.05 -13.74
CA GLN A 230 10.46 -5.62 -15.08
C GLN A 230 11.07 -7.02 -15.27
N SER A 231 11.96 -7.45 -14.37
CA SER A 231 12.48 -8.81 -14.29
C SER A 231 11.49 -9.80 -13.69
N SER A 232 10.40 -9.34 -13.07
CA SER A 232 9.37 -10.24 -12.51
C SER A 232 8.70 -11.05 -13.61
N THR A 233 8.68 -12.37 -13.45
CA THR A 233 8.11 -13.32 -14.40
C THR A 233 6.75 -13.85 -13.95
N GLU A 234 6.46 -13.71 -12.66
CA GLU A 234 5.22 -14.16 -12.03
C GLU A 234 4.63 -13.11 -11.10
N ILE A 235 3.30 -13.11 -10.99
CA ILE A 235 2.54 -12.32 -10.03
C ILE A 235 1.19 -13.00 -9.78
N ALA A 236 0.56 -12.82 -8.61
CA ALA A 236 -0.77 -13.36 -8.40
C ALA A 236 -1.77 -12.79 -9.42
N ARG A 237 -2.64 -13.65 -9.95
CA ARG A 237 -3.57 -13.37 -11.08
C ARG A 237 -4.39 -12.09 -10.96
N PHE A 238 -4.70 -11.67 -9.72
CA PHE A 238 -5.49 -10.46 -9.46
C PHE A 238 -4.81 -9.17 -9.89
N TYR A 239 -3.49 -9.18 -10.07
CA TYR A 239 -2.68 -8.02 -10.42
C TYR A 239 -2.40 -7.91 -11.91
N ASN A 240 -2.57 -9.00 -12.69
CA ASN A 240 -2.53 -8.92 -14.15
C ASN A 240 -3.77 -8.22 -14.73
N PRO A 241 -3.67 -7.43 -15.81
CA PRO A 241 -2.43 -6.97 -16.43
C PRO A 241 -1.71 -5.89 -15.62
N LEU A 242 -0.38 -5.82 -15.76
CA LEU A 242 0.48 -4.77 -15.26
C LEU A 242 0.52 -3.60 -16.26
N LEU A 243 1.01 -2.43 -15.84
CA LEU A 243 1.21 -1.29 -16.74
C LEU A 243 2.70 -0.95 -16.86
N THR A 244 3.16 -0.73 -18.09
CA THR A 244 4.44 -0.06 -18.32
C THR A 244 4.38 1.40 -17.82
N PRO A 245 5.51 2.09 -17.60
CA PRO A 245 5.52 3.52 -17.34
C PRO A 245 4.86 4.36 -18.45
N GLY A 246 4.77 3.83 -19.67
CA GLY A 246 4.05 4.44 -20.80
C GLY A 246 2.54 4.20 -20.77
N GLY A 247 2.04 3.37 -19.86
CA GLY A 247 0.64 3.06 -19.71
C GLY A 247 0.14 1.88 -20.58
N GLU A 248 1.05 1.14 -21.20
CA GLU A 248 0.73 -0.06 -21.98
C GLU A 248 0.53 -1.26 -21.05
N GLU A 249 -0.40 -2.15 -21.38
CA GLU A 249 -0.66 -3.37 -20.61
C GLU A 249 0.35 -4.46 -20.92
N VAL A 250 0.87 -5.11 -19.88
CA VAL A 250 1.77 -6.27 -19.96
C VAL A 250 1.25 -7.35 -19.02
N THR A 251 1.28 -8.60 -19.47
CA THR A 251 0.89 -9.76 -18.66
C THR A 251 2.13 -10.62 -18.42
N VAL A 252 2.36 -10.99 -17.17
CA VAL A 252 3.33 -11.99 -16.75
C VAL A 252 2.61 -13.28 -16.35
N THR A 253 3.33 -14.35 -16.05
CA THR A 253 2.73 -15.62 -15.61
C THR A 253 1.95 -15.43 -14.31
N ASP A 254 0.81 -16.09 -14.17
CA ASP A 254 0.09 -16.14 -12.92
C ASP A 254 0.85 -17.04 -11.93
N ALA A 255 1.14 -16.51 -10.74
CA ALA A 255 1.74 -17.28 -9.66
C ALA A 255 0.81 -18.41 -9.19
N ALA A 256 1.39 -19.50 -8.71
CA ALA A 256 0.63 -20.63 -8.17
C ALA A 256 -0.12 -20.20 -6.89
N ASP A 257 -1.32 -20.76 -6.69
CA ASP A 257 -2.10 -20.53 -5.47
C ASP A 257 -1.31 -20.97 -4.22
N GLY A 258 -1.49 -20.21 -3.13
CA GLY A 258 -0.84 -20.47 -1.85
C GLY A 258 0.53 -19.81 -1.66
N GLY A 259 1.24 -19.51 -2.74
CA GLY A 259 2.54 -18.84 -2.67
C GLY A 259 3.50 -19.48 -1.66
N ALA A 260 4.20 -18.67 -0.88
CA ALA A 260 5.14 -19.11 0.15
C ALA A 260 4.50 -19.90 1.31
N CYS A 261 3.20 -19.76 1.52
CA CYS A 261 2.45 -20.41 2.62
C CYS A 261 1.77 -21.71 2.21
N GLY A 262 1.93 -22.16 0.97
CA GLY A 262 1.41 -23.44 0.47
C GLY A 262 -0.09 -23.43 0.20
N GLU A 263 -0.61 -24.59 -0.24
CA GLU A 263 -1.99 -24.73 -0.71
C GLU A 263 -3.08 -24.42 0.35
N GLY A 264 -2.73 -24.43 1.64
CA GLY A 264 -3.64 -24.10 2.74
C GLY A 264 -3.98 -22.61 2.84
N TRP A 265 -3.22 -21.75 2.17
CA TRP A 265 -3.43 -20.30 2.16
C TRP A 265 -3.80 -19.83 0.75
N VAL A 266 -5.09 -19.78 0.47
CA VAL A 266 -5.61 -19.37 -0.84
C VAL A 266 -6.12 -17.94 -0.76
N GLN A 267 -5.52 -17.08 -1.57
CA GLN A 267 -5.99 -15.71 -1.72
C GLN A 267 -7.28 -15.68 -2.56
N THR A 268 -8.35 -15.12 -2.00
CA THR A 268 -9.66 -15.05 -2.66
C THR A 268 -9.87 -13.74 -3.45
N GLY A 269 -8.98 -12.77 -3.31
CA GLY A 269 -9.04 -11.48 -3.97
C GLY A 269 -7.75 -10.67 -3.83
N PRO A 270 -7.67 -9.50 -4.45
CA PRO A 270 -6.53 -8.61 -4.29
C PRO A 270 -6.48 -8.07 -2.85
N HIS A 271 -5.27 -7.76 -2.41
CA HIS A 271 -5.00 -7.18 -1.09
C HIS A 271 -5.60 -5.80 -0.95
#